data_81e1294eeb2415f86a406bb81c07eb2e
#
_entry.id   81e1294eeb2415f86a406bb81c07eb2e
#
_cell.length_a   1.000
_cell.length_b   1.000
_cell.length_c   1.000
_cell.angle_alpha   90.00
_cell.angle_beta   90.00
_cell.angle_gamma   90.00
#
_symmetry.space_group_name_H-M   'P 1'
#
loop_
_entity.id
_entity.type
_entity.pdbx_description
1 polymer ?
#
loop_
_entity_poly.entity_id
_entity_poly.type
_entity_poly.pdbx_seq_one_letter_code
_entity_poly.pdbx_strand_id
1 'polypeptide(L)'
;TSLKNCLGKLLPKSMIPVVLKRTSLNGGAAVNQITKTERHRLVSEIKGMRFTIPSLRDWKEAIITSGGVSVKDIDPSTMESKKIKNLYFAGEMIDVDAMTGGYNLQIAWSTGYLAGRSAAEKSKERKE
;
A
#
# COMPACT_ATOMS: atom_id res chain seq x y z
N THR A 1 10.29 10.53 35.35
CA THR A 1 9.90 9.63 34.24
C THR A 1 11.10 9.41 33.35
N SER A 2 11.40 8.16 32.97
CA SER A 2 12.48 7.84 32.03
C SER A 2 12.15 8.25 30.61
N LEU A 3 13.18 8.49 29.79
CA LEU A 3 13.05 8.84 28.37
C LEU A 3 12.24 7.77 27.61
N LYS A 4 12.54 6.48 27.84
CA LYS A 4 11.81 5.36 27.23
C LYS A 4 10.30 5.42 27.51
N ASN A 5 9.90 5.70 28.73
CA ASN A 5 8.49 5.80 29.10
C ASN A 5 7.81 7.05 28.49
N CYS A 6 8.54 8.14 28.39
CA CYS A 6 8.06 9.35 27.73
C CYS A 6 7.81 9.10 26.23
N LEU A 7 8.77 8.45 25.56
CA LEU A 7 8.64 8.09 24.14
C LEU A 7 7.47 7.15 23.84
N GLY A 8 7.08 6.30 24.81
CA GLY A 8 5.92 5.42 24.69
C GLY A 8 4.57 6.14 24.50
N LYS A 9 4.51 7.46 24.78
CA LYS A 9 3.34 8.30 24.50
C LYS A 9 3.33 8.84 23.06
N LEU A 10 4.44 8.76 22.35
CA LEU A 10 4.64 9.38 21.01
C LEU A 10 4.89 8.34 19.92
N LEU A 11 5.49 7.20 20.25
CA LEU A 11 5.96 6.21 19.30
C LEU A 11 5.41 4.81 19.62
N PRO A 12 5.19 3.97 18.61
CA PRO A 12 4.96 2.54 18.80
C PRO A 12 6.09 1.91 19.61
N LYS A 13 5.76 0.95 20.50
CA LYS A 13 6.74 0.31 21.40
C LYS A 13 7.93 -0.30 20.66
N SER A 14 7.73 -0.86 19.48
CA SER A 14 8.77 -1.45 18.63
C SER A 14 9.75 -0.42 18.04
N MET A 15 9.35 0.84 17.88
CA MET A 15 10.22 1.91 17.35
C MET A 15 11.13 2.51 18.42
N ILE A 16 10.75 2.46 19.68
CA ILE A 16 11.50 3.10 20.77
C ILE A 16 12.96 2.63 20.82
N PRO A 17 13.27 1.30 20.87
CA PRO A 17 14.64 0.84 20.90
C PRO A 17 15.45 1.25 19.67
N VAL A 18 14.82 1.29 18.51
CA VAL A 18 15.45 1.72 17.24
C VAL A 18 15.88 3.18 17.33
N VAL A 19 14.96 4.06 17.72
CA VAL A 19 15.23 5.51 17.85
C VAL A 19 16.30 5.78 18.89
N LEU A 20 16.24 5.13 20.06
CA LEU A 20 17.24 5.27 21.12
C LEU A 20 18.63 4.82 20.63
N LYS A 21 18.73 3.70 19.92
CA LYS A 21 19.99 3.22 19.34
C LYS A 21 20.56 4.20 18.33
N ARG A 22 19.74 4.68 17.40
CA ARG A 22 20.16 5.59 16.31
C ARG A 22 20.58 6.97 16.84
N THR A 23 19.99 7.41 17.95
CA THR A 23 20.35 8.68 18.60
C THR A 23 21.43 8.53 19.67
N SER A 24 21.86 7.31 19.98
CA SER A 24 22.80 6.99 21.07
C SER A 24 22.34 7.54 22.43
N LEU A 25 21.02 7.55 22.68
CA LEU A 25 20.44 8.05 23.92
C LEU A 25 20.14 6.91 24.89
N ASN A 26 20.41 7.17 26.19
CA ASN A 26 20.06 6.23 27.26
C ASN A 26 18.55 6.32 27.56
N GLY A 27 17.80 5.27 27.20
CA GLY A 27 16.35 5.20 27.48
C GLY A 27 15.98 5.22 28.96
N GLY A 28 16.91 4.87 29.86
CA GLY A 28 16.73 4.94 31.29
C GLY A 28 16.95 6.32 31.90
N ALA A 29 17.59 7.24 31.17
CA ALA A 29 17.84 8.58 31.64
C ALA A 29 16.54 9.32 32.00
N ALA A 30 16.60 10.14 33.02
CA ALA A 30 15.48 10.99 33.39
C ALA A 30 15.28 12.11 32.33
N VAL A 31 14.04 12.35 31.95
CA VAL A 31 13.72 13.31 30.85
C VAL A 31 14.28 14.71 31.11
N ASN A 32 14.33 15.14 32.37
CA ASN A 32 14.90 16.45 32.76
C ASN A 32 16.43 16.54 32.61
N GLN A 33 17.12 15.40 32.43
CA GLN A 33 18.57 15.34 32.19
C GLN A 33 18.92 15.40 30.69
N ILE A 34 17.93 15.28 29.81
CA ILE A 34 18.16 15.33 28.36
C ILE A 34 18.49 16.76 27.94
N THR A 35 19.68 16.92 27.39
CA THR A 35 20.20 18.22 26.91
C THR A 35 19.41 18.74 25.71
N LYS A 36 19.55 20.04 25.44
CA LYS A 36 18.93 20.67 24.24
C LYS A 36 19.41 19.99 22.94
N THR A 37 20.69 19.68 22.86
CA THR A 37 21.29 19.00 21.69
C THR A 37 20.75 17.58 21.51
N GLU A 38 20.65 16.81 22.56
CA GLU A 38 20.09 15.45 22.54
C GLU A 38 18.61 15.44 22.13
N ARG A 39 17.86 16.38 22.67
CA ARG A 39 16.46 16.57 22.29
C ARG A 39 16.30 16.95 20.81
N HIS A 40 17.15 17.84 20.31
CA HIS A 40 17.16 18.21 18.90
C HIS A 40 17.48 17.02 17.99
N ARG A 41 18.51 16.22 18.35
CA ARG A 41 18.89 14.98 17.65
C ARG A 41 17.74 13.97 17.63
N LEU A 42 17.06 13.78 18.76
CA LEU A 42 15.91 12.91 18.88
C LEU A 42 14.76 13.33 17.98
N VAL A 43 14.40 14.60 18.00
CA VAL A 43 13.34 15.15 17.15
C VAL A 43 13.68 15.03 15.67
N SER A 44 14.92 15.34 15.29
CA SER A 44 15.40 15.23 13.91
C SER A 44 15.35 13.79 13.40
N GLU A 45 15.75 12.81 14.24
CA GLU A 45 15.68 11.41 13.88
C GLU A 45 14.22 10.93 13.69
N ILE A 46 13.31 11.32 14.59
CA ILE A 46 11.89 10.93 14.50
C ILE A 46 11.23 11.52 13.24
N LYS A 47 11.54 12.79 12.92
CA LYS A 47 10.94 13.50 11.78
C LYS A 47 11.55 13.14 10.42
N GLY A 48 12.80 12.72 10.40
CA GLY A 48 13.57 12.46 9.17
C GLY A 48 14.30 11.13 9.21
N MET A 49 13.69 10.07 9.73
CA MET A 49 14.29 8.75 9.81
C MET A 49 14.66 8.22 8.43
N ARG A 50 15.95 8.01 8.20
CA ARG A 50 16.48 7.53 6.92
C ARG A 50 16.64 6.01 6.95
N PHE A 51 16.27 5.36 5.84
CA PHE A 51 16.46 3.94 5.62
C PHE A 51 17.23 3.71 4.33
N THR A 52 18.15 2.76 4.35
CA THR A 52 18.77 2.25 3.12
C THR A 52 18.00 1.01 2.70
N ILE A 53 17.46 1.03 1.48
CA ILE A 53 16.77 -0.12 0.90
C ILE A 53 17.82 -0.91 0.11
N PRO A 54 18.26 -2.08 0.57
CA PRO A 54 19.32 -2.83 -0.08
C PRO A 54 18.86 -3.53 -1.36
N SER A 55 17.60 -3.95 -1.42
CA SER A 55 17.01 -4.65 -2.56
C SER A 55 15.49 -4.63 -2.49
N LEU A 56 14.84 -4.98 -3.59
CA LEU A 56 13.43 -5.35 -3.60
C LEU A 56 13.25 -6.74 -2.96
N ARG A 57 12.05 -7.01 -2.47
CA ARG A 57 11.66 -8.34 -2.00
C ARG A 57 11.48 -9.31 -3.16
N ASP A 58 11.45 -10.60 -2.84
CA ASP A 58 11.19 -11.66 -3.82
C ASP A 58 9.78 -11.49 -4.43
N TRP A 59 9.63 -11.89 -5.68
CA TRP A 59 8.35 -11.94 -6.40
C TRP A 59 7.24 -12.67 -5.64
N LYS A 60 7.60 -13.69 -4.85
CA LYS A 60 6.67 -14.44 -4.00
C LYS A 60 6.05 -13.61 -2.88
N GLU A 61 6.64 -12.47 -2.56
CA GLU A 61 6.14 -11.54 -1.54
C GLU A 61 5.35 -10.37 -2.16
N ALA A 62 5.18 -10.33 -3.48
CA ALA A 62 4.38 -9.31 -4.15
C ALA A 62 2.91 -9.44 -3.73
N ILE A 63 2.32 -8.32 -3.30
CA ILE A 63 0.92 -8.26 -2.83
C ILE A 63 -0.02 -8.05 -4.00
N ILE A 64 0.41 -7.29 -5.01
CA ILE A 64 -0.34 -6.98 -6.23
C ILE A 64 0.61 -6.95 -7.42
N THR A 65 0.04 -7.12 -8.62
CA THR A 65 0.74 -6.91 -9.89
C THR A 65 0.47 -5.49 -10.37
N SER A 66 1.50 -4.77 -10.83
CA SER A 66 1.36 -3.48 -11.51
C SER A 66 1.56 -3.66 -13.00
N GLY A 67 0.70 -3.05 -13.81
CA GLY A 67 0.63 -3.24 -15.25
C GLY A 67 -0.52 -4.17 -15.66
N GLY A 68 -0.70 -4.34 -16.96
CA GLY A 68 -1.78 -5.16 -17.51
C GLY A 68 -2.40 -4.55 -18.75
N VAL A 69 -3.66 -4.89 -19.03
CA VAL A 69 -4.42 -4.34 -20.16
C VAL A 69 -4.80 -2.89 -19.84
N SER A 70 -4.40 -1.98 -20.73
CA SER A 70 -4.66 -0.56 -20.55
C SER A 70 -6.16 -0.27 -20.40
N VAL A 71 -6.53 0.50 -19.39
CA VAL A 71 -7.92 0.95 -19.17
C VAL A 71 -8.49 1.73 -20.34
N LYS A 72 -7.64 2.34 -21.16
CA LYS A 72 -8.05 3.05 -22.38
C LYS A 72 -8.60 2.12 -23.45
N ASP A 73 -8.18 0.86 -23.44
CA ASP A 73 -8.58 -0.18 -24.39
C ASP A 73 -9.82 -0.96 -23.92
N ILE A 74 -10.39 -0.61 -22.79
CA ILE A 74 -11.55 -1.27 -22.18
C ILE A 74 -12.70 -0.26 -22.11
N ASP A 75 -13.91 -0.71 -22.41
CA ASP A 75 -15.13 0.06 -22.16
C ASP A 75 -15.49 -0.03 -20.66
N PRO A 76 -15.48 1.08 -19.91
CA PRO A 76 -15.74 1.06 -18.48
C PRO A 76 -17.20 0.70 -18.11
N SER A 77 -18.13 0.79 -19.06
CA SER A 77 -19.56 0.47 -18.82
C SER A 77 -19.87 -1.01 -18.97
N THR A 78 -19.04 -1.76 -19.69
CA THR A 78 -19.26 -3.18 -20.02
C THR A 78 -18.08 -4.07 -19.69
N MET A 79 -16.91 -3.50 -19.48
CA MET A 79 -15.60 -4.19 -19.38
C MET A 79 -15.18 -4.90 -20.66
N GLU A 80 -15.83 -4.63 -21.80
CA GLU A 80 -15.49 -5.19 -23.10
C GLU A 80 -14.26 -4.50 -23.70
N SER A 81 -13.45 -5.24 -24.41
CA SER A 81 -12.35 -4.70 -25.22
C SER A 81 -12.89 -3.78 -26.32
N LYS A 82 -12.32 -2.59 -26.46
CA LYS A 82 -12.61 -1.70 -27.59
C LYS A 82 -11.98 -2.18 -28.90
N LYS A 83 -11.03 -3.10 -28.85
CA LYS A 83 -10.29 -3.63 -30.00
C LYS A 83 -10.85 -4.97 -30.49
N ILE A 84 -11.33 -5.80 -29.60
CA ILE A 84 -11.77 -7.16 -29.91
C ILE A 84 -13.17 -7.36 -29.33
N LYS A 85 -14.15 -7.56 -30.21
CA LYS A 85 -15.54 -7.79 -29.80
C LYS A 85 -15.68 -9.10 -29.02
N ASN A 86 -16.52 -9.08 -27.98
CA ASN A 86 -16.84 -10.21 -27.10
C ASN A 86 -15.66 -10.69 -26.23
N LEU A 87 -14.61 -9.89 -26.11
CA LEU A 87 -13.51 -10.10 -25.15
C LEU A 87 -13.71 -9.15 -23.98
N TYR A 88 -13.79 -9.68 -22.79
CA TYR A 88 -13.99 -8.92 -21.54
C TYR A 88 -12.80 -9.09 -20.62
N PHE A 89 -12.49 -8.05 -19.86
CA PHE A 89 -11.40 -8.05 -18.88
C PHE A 89 -11.93 -7.76 -17.49
N ALA A 90 -11.33 -8.41 -16.47
CA ALA A 90 -11.69 -8.20 -15.08
C ALA A 90 -10.52 -8.45 -14.14
N GLY A 91 -10.55 -7.87 -12.96
CA GLY A 91 -9.56 -8.10 -11.92
C GLY A 91 -8.18 -7.55 -12.25
N GLU A 92 -7.16 -8.20 -11.71
CA GLU A 92 -5.76 -7.75 -11.76
C GLU A 92 -5.11 -7.83 -13.15
N MET A 93 -5.80 -8.38 -14.15
CA MET A 93 -5.32 -8.32 -15.53
C MET A 93 -5.50 -6.93 -16.17
N ILE A 94 -6.29 -6.06 -15.56
CA ILE A 94 -6.46 -4.67 -15.95
C ILE A 94 -5.34 -3.85 -15.31
N ASP A 95 -4.76 -2.90 -16.04
CA ASP A 95 -3.76 -1.97 -15.53
C ASP A 95 -4.41 -0.95 -14.58
N VAL A 96 -4.81 -1.46 -13.42
CA VAL A 96 -5.36 -0.71 -12.28
C VAL A 96 -4.85 -1.34 -11.00
N ASP A 97 -4.18 -0.54 -10.20
CA ASP A 97 -3.74 -0.92 -8.88
C ASP A 97 -4.13 0.14 -7.85
N ALA A 98 -4.52 -0.31 -6.68
CA ALA A 98 -4.91 0.54 -5.58
C ALA A 98 -4.07 0.23 -4.33
N MET A 99 -4.09 1.16 -3.38
CA MET A 99 -3.38 0.98 -2.10
C MET A 99 -3.89 -0.27 -1.37
N THR A 100 -3.00 -0.92 -0.63
CA THR A 100 -3.35 -2.05 0.24
C THR A 100 -4.44 -1.65 1.23
N GLY A 101 -5.44 -2.51 1.41
CA GLY A 101 -6.59 -2.25 2.29
C GLY A 101 -7.92 -2.80 1.76
N GLY A 102 -7.88 -3.79 0.85
CA GLY A 102 -9.06 -4.43 0.27
C GLY A 102 -9.57 -3.79 -1.02
N TYR A 103 -9.03 -2.65 -1.43
CA TYR A 103 -9.46 -1.94 -2.64
C TYR A 103 -9.23 -2.75 -3.92
N ASN A 104 -8.11 -3.47 -4.03
CA ASN A 104 -7.82 -4.33 -5.20
C ASN A 104 -8.82 -5.48 -5.31
N LEU A 105 -9.23 -6.09 -4.20
CA LEU A 105 -10.31 -7.09 -4.17
C LEU A 105 -11.65 -6.48 -4.61
N GLN A 106 -11.96 -5.27 -4.16
CA GLN A 106 -13.20 -4.58 -4.57
C GLN A 106 -13.18 -4.29 -6.07
N ILE A 107 -12.06 -3.85 -6.64
CA ILE A 107 -11.88 -3.67 -8.08
C ILE A 107 -12.11 -5.00 -8.81
N ALA A 108 -11.50 -6.09 -8.33
CA ALA A 108 -11.64 -7.40 -8.96
C ALA A 108 -13.09 -7.90 -8.96
N TRP A 109 -13.81 -7.76 -7.86
CA TRP A 109 -15.21 -8.16 -7.76
C TRP A 109 -16.13 -7.29 -8.62
N SER A 110 -15.95 -5.97 -8.60
CA SER A 110 -16.79 -5.04 -9.35
C SER A 110 -16.61 -5.23 -10.85
N THR A 111 -15.38 -5.33 -11.32
CA THR A 111 -15.08 -5.54 -12.75
C THR A 111 -15.48 -6.94 -13.20
N GLY A 112 -15.31 -7.97 -12.36
CA GLY A 112 -15.75 -9.33 -12.63
C GLY A 112 -17.27 -9.45 -12.76
N TYR A 113 -18.02 -8.82 -11.85
CA TYR A 113 -19.47 -8.76 -11.92
C TYR A 113 -19.95 -8.06 -13.21
N LEU A 114 -19.38 -6.89 -13.50
CA LEU A 114 -19.79 -6.11 -14.68
C LEU A 114 -19.46 -6.82 -15.98
N ALA A 115 -18.27 -7.38 -16.11
CA ALA A 115 -17.85 -8.17 -17.28
C ALA A 115 -18.76 -9.38 -17.51
N GLY A 116 -19.03 -10.14 -16.45
CA GLY A 116 -19.90 -11.32 -16.53
C GLY A 116 -21.34 -10.99 -16.90
N ARG A 117 -21.90 -9.93 -16.32
CA ARG A 117 -23.24 -9.46 -16.64
C ARG A 117 -23.32 -9.00 -18.12
N SER A 118 -22.38 -8.17 -18.56
CA SER A 118 -22.36 -7.66 -19.94
C SER A 118 -22.21 -8.78 -20.97
N ALA A 119 -21.37 -9.76 -20.71
CA ALA A 119 -21.20 -10.93 -21.56
C ALA A 119 -22.47 -11.76 -21.65
N ALA A 120 -23.20 -11.94 -20.54
CA ALA A 120 -24.45 -12.70 -20.50
C ALA A 120 -25.58 -11.98 -21.24
N GLU A 121 -25.75 -10.66 -21.08
CA GLU A 121 -26.74 -9.86 -21.79
C GLU A 121 -26.53 -9.93 -23.29
N LYS A 122 -25.29 -9.73 -23.76
CA LYS A 122 -24.95 -9.82 -25.18
C LYS A 122 -25.12 -11.22 -25.80
N SER A 123 -24.97 -12.27 -24.99
CA SER A 123 -25.22 -13.65 -25.41
C SER A 123 -26.71 -13.93 -25.64
N LYS A 124 -27.62 -13.24 -24.95
CA LYS A 124 -29.07 -13.36 -25.15
C LYS A 124 -29.51 -12.68 -26.44
N GLU A 125 -29.03 -11.46 -26.71
CA GLU A 125 -29.33 -10.72 -27.94
C GLU A 125 -28.91 -11.47 -29.22
N ARG A 126 -27.97 -12.40 -29.13
CA ARG A 126 -27.53 -13.22 -30.29
C ARG A 126 -28.42 -14.44 -30.57
N LYS A 127 -29.33 -14.77 -29.66
CA LYS A 127 -30.22 -15.93 -29.79
C LYS A 127 -31.63 -15.55 -30.23
N GLU A 128 -31.92 -14.26 -30.26
CA GLU A 128 -33.10 -13.67 -30.86
C GLU A 128 -32.82 -13.25 -32.32
#